data_ea199b318c151b2d59a621e1c8a190af
#
_entry.id   ea199b318c151b2d59a621e1c8a190af
#
_cell.length_a   1.000
_cell.length_b   1.000
_cell.length_c   1.000
_cell.angle_alpha   90.00
_cell.angle_beta   90.00
_cell.angle_gamma   90.00
#
_symmetry.space_group_name_H-M   'P 1'
#
loop_
_entity.id
_entity.type
_entity.pdbx_description
1 polymer ?
#
loop_
_entity_poly.entity_id
_entity_poly.type
_entity_poly.pdbx_seq_one_letter_code
_entity_poly.pdbx_strand_id
1 'polypeptide(L)'
;MRKLLLVIPLLVMGAVTPLMAAEPLTAEAAATLQFMREEEKLAHDVYLLFSEMYAGEASRSKIFAQIAESEQRHTDAVKGLLEEYGIADPAAATAAGEFENGDLQDLYDTLVAVGTAGFTEALGVGVIIEQKDMTDIVEAIEVSAAYADIVQVYSNLLTGSEHHLSAFLKVLDASEPGTASARSKGD
;
A
#
# COMPACT_ATOMS: atom_id res chain seq x y z
N MET A 1 30.02 -37.60 64.27
CA MET A 1 29.54 -38.09 62.96
C MET A 1 28.96 -36.86 62.20
N ARG A 2 29.73 -36.29 61.27
CA ARG A 2 29.31 -35.15 60.41
C ARG A 2 28.71 -35.71 59.11
N LYS A 3 27.42 -35.47 58.90
CA LYS A 3 26.75 -35.83 57.64
C LYS A 3 27.15 -34.81 56.57
N LEU A 4 27.82 -35.29 55.54
CA LEU A 4 28.18 -34.52 54.34
C LEU A 4 26.95 -34.48 53.42
N LEU A 5 26.32 -33.33 53.24
CA LEU A 5 25.26 -33.10 52.28
C LEU A 5 25.89 -32.85 50.93
N LEU A 6 25.70 -33.76 50.00
CA LEU A 6 26.12 -33.65 48.62
C LEU A 6 25.05 -32.79 47.85
N VAL A 7 25.41 -31.58 47.48
CA VAL A 7 24.58 -30.72 46.63
C VAL A 7 24.92 -31.03 45.19
N ILE A 8 23.99 -31.67 44.47
CA ILE A 8 24.11 -31.90 43.03
C ILE A 8 23.59 -30.66 42.31
N PRO A 9 24.36 -29.96 41.49
CA PRO A 9 23.85 -28.85 40.68
C PRO A 9 22.96 -29.41 39.56
N LEU A 10 21.73 -28.96 39.51
CA LEU A 10 20.79 -29.22 38.42
C LEU A 10 21.23 -28.37 37.19
N LEU A 11 21.86 -28.98 36.21
CA LEU A 11 22.21 -28.36 34.94
C LEU A 11 20.94 -28.18 34.11
N VAL A 12 20.36 -26.97 34.11
CA VAL A 12 19.24 -26.62 33.19
C VAL A 12 19.84 -26.44 31.81
N MET A 13 19.76 -27.43 30.95
CA MET A 13 20.01 -27.28 29.52
C MET A 13 18.85 -26.52 28.93
N GLY A 14 19.00 -25.20 28.75
CA GLY A 14 18.09 -24.40 27.94
C GLY A 14 18.14 -24.91 26.48
N ALA A 15 17.01 -25.42 26.01
CA ALA A 15 16.87 -25.74 24.58
C ALA A 15 16.92 -24.41 23.81
N VAL A 16 18.02 -24.15 23.12
CA VAL A 16 18.11 -23.09 22.12
C VAL A 16 17.32 -23.61 20.91
N THR A 17 16.07 -23.18 20.77
CA THR A 17 15.34 -23.39 19.52
C THR A 17 16.11 -22.63 18.42
N PRO A 18 16.54 -23.29 17.34
CA PRO A 18 17.12 -22.56 16.23
C PRO A 18 16.08 -21.57 15.71
N LEU A 19 16.47 -20.31 15.60
CA LEU A 19 15.71 -19.32 14.83
C LEU A 19 15.67 -19.88 13.41
N MET A 20 14.50 -20.38 12.99
CA MET A 20 14.30 -20.83 11.62
C MET A 20 14.54 -19.62 10.74
N ALA A 21 15.57 -19.65 9.91
CA ALA A 21 15.71 -18.66 8.85
C ALA A 21 14.43 -18.70 8.01
N ALA A 22 13.87 -17.51 7.68
CA ALA A 22 12.73 -17.45 6.79
C ALA A 22 13.07 -18.21 5.49
N GLU A 23 12.12 -18.99 4.99
CA GLU A 23 12.30 -19.66 3.69
C GLU A 23 12.58 -18.60 2.64
N PRO A 24 13.57 -18.82 1.75
CA PRO A 24 13.86 -17.84 0.71
C PRO A 24 12.65 -17.67 -0.20
N LEU A 25 12.38 -16.42 -0.59
CA LEU A 25 11.27 -16.13 -1.51
C LEU A 25 11.48 -16.83 -2.85
N THR A 26 10.38 -17.27 -3.47
CA THR A 26 10.38 -17.62 -4.88
C THR A 26 10.71 -16.39 -5.72
N ALA A 27 11.26 -16.60 -6.92
CA ALA A 27 11.55 -15.49 -7.84
C ALA A 27 10.26 -14.69 -8.19
N GLU A 28 9.12 -15.39 -8.26
CA GLU A 28 7.82 -14.77 -8.52
C GLU A 28 7.37 -13.89 -7.35
N ALA A 29 7.42 -14.38 -6.12
CA ALA A 29 7.07 -13.58 -4.93
C ALA A 29 8.02 -12.37 -4.76
N ALA A 30 9.31 -12.52 -5.06
CA ALA A 30 10.27 -11.42 -5.03
C ALA A 30 9.94 -10.35 -6.09
N ALA A 31 9.60 -10.77 -7.31
CA ALA A 31 9.21 -9.84 -8.39
C ALA A 31 7.89 -9.13 -8.05
N THR A 32 6.94 -9.85 -7.43
CA THR A 32 5.67 -9.27 -6.98
C THR A 32 5.89 -8.20 -5.90
N LEU A 33 6.79 -8.44 -4.93
CA LEU A 33 7.15 -7.41 -3.94
C LEU A 33 7.73 -6.15 -4.58
N GLN A 34 8.61 -6.29 -5.59
CA GLN A 34 9.16 -5.15 -6.30
C GLN A 34 8.10 -4.40 -7.09
N PHE A 35 7.20 -5.12 -7.76
CA PHE A 35 6.08 -4.51 -8.48
C PHE A 35 5.16 -3.73 -7.54
N MET A 36 4.68 -4.35 -6.45
CA MET A 36 3.81 -3.70 -5.46
C MET A 36 4.48 -2.48 -4.82
N ARG A 37 5.80 -2.51 -4.61
CA ARG A 37 6.56 -1.35 -4.11
C ARG A 37 6.44 -0.13 -5.01
N GLU A 38 6.51 -0.32 -6.33
CA GLU A 38 6.38 0.76 -7.29
C GLU A 38 4.92 1.14 -7.55
N GLU A 39 3.98 0.20 -7.45
CA GLU A 39 2.56 0.47 -7.62
C GLU A 39 2.01 1.34 -6.48
N GLU A 40 2.34 1.04 -5.22
CA GLU A 40 2.01 1.89 -4.07
C GLU A 40 2.67 3.29 -4.17
N LYS A 41 3.92 3.33 -4.69
CA LYS A 41 4.57 4.60 -4.98
C LYS A 41 3.84 5.38 -6.08
N LEU A 42 3.32 4.71 -7.10
CA LEU A 42 2.55 5.36 -8.17
C LEU A 42 1.30 6.03 -7.61
N ALA A 43 0.53 5.30 -6.79
CA ALA A 43 -0.65 5.85 -6.13
C ALA A 43 -0.29 7.08 -5.27
N HIS A 44 0.74 6.95 -4.42
CA HIS A 44 1.25 8.05 -3.61
C HIS A 44 1.60 9.28 -4.46
N ASP A 45 2.41 9.12 -5.50
CA ASP A 45 2.94 10.22 -6.30
C ASP A 45 1.83 10.93 -7.10
N VAL A 46 0.87 10.18 -7.65
CA VAL A 46 -0.31 10.75 -8.34
C VAL A 46 -1.15 11.56 -7.35
N TYR A 47 -1.43 11.02 -6.17
CA TYR A 47 -2.27 11.73 -5.20
C TYR A 47 -1.56 12.94 -4.59
N LEU A 48 -0.26 12.87 -4.39
CA LEU A 48 0.52 14.03 -3.95
C LEU A 48 0.46 15.15 -5.01
N LEU A 49 0.68 14.83 -6.28
CA LEU A 49 0.56 15.78 -7.40
C LEU A 49 -0.83 16.42 -7.45
N PHE A 50 -1.90 15.63 -7.36
CA PHE A 50 -3.26 16.15 -7.40
C PHE A 50 -3.63 16.97 -6.16
N SER A 51 -3.06 16.63 -4.98
CA SER A 51 -3.26 17.43 -3.77
C SER A 51 -2.69 18.83 -3.91
N GLU A 52 -1.55 18.98 -4.58
CA GLU A 52 -0.92 20.27 -4.86
C GLU A 52 -1.67 21.04 -5.94
N MET A 53 -2.00 20.36 -7.04
CA MET A 53 -2.67 20.95 -8.19
C MET A 53 -4.06 21.51 -7.84
N TYR A 54 -4.82 20.78 -7.04
CA TYR A 54 -6.19 21.15 -6.65
C TYR A 54 -6.30 21.75 -5.26
N ALA A 55 -5.22 22.26 -4.69
CA ALA A 55 -5.21 22.87 -3.34
C ALA A 55 -6.25 24.02 -3.17
N GLY A 56 -6.62 24.67 -4.27
CA GLY A 56 -7.65 25.73 -4.29
C GLY A 56 -9.10 25.25 -4.25
N GLU A 57 -9.38 23.97 -4.45
CA GLU A 57 -10.73 23.39 -4.53
C GLU A 57 -11.40 23.16 -3.15
N ALA A 58 -11.12 24.00 -2.19
CA ALA A 58 -11.68 23.99 -0.83
C ALA A 58 -11.37 22.68 -0.06
N SER A 59 -12.35 22.23 0.78
CA SER A 59 -12.14 21.03 1.61
C SER A 59 -12.10 19.70 0.83
N ARG A 60 -12.46 19.71 -0.46
CA ARG A 60 -12.52 18.49 -1.30
C ARG A 60 -11.14 18.00 -1.70
N SER A 61 -10.18 18.91 -1.93
CA SER A 61 -8.81 18.54 -2.32
C SER A 61 -8.05 17.79 -1.21
N LYS A 62 -8.51 17.88 0.04
CA LYS A 62 -7.92 17.18 1.17
C LYS A 62 -7.95 15.65 1.02
N ILE A 63 -8.86 15.11 0.20
CA ILE A 63 -8.93 13.68 -0.05
C ILE A 63 -7.60 13.15 -0.62
N PHE A 64 -7.03 13.84 -1.62
CA PHE A 64 -5.77 13.43 -2.22
C PHE A 64 -4.62 13.47 -1.21
N ALA A 65 -4.50 14.53 -0.42
CA ALA A 65 -3.45 14.62 0.60
C ALA A 65 -3.58 13.52 1.67
N GLN A 66 -4.80 13.23 2.13
CA GLN A 66 -5.04 12.21 3.14
C GLN A 66 -4.76 10.80 2.64
N ILE A 67 -5.13 10.53 1.38
CA ILE A 67 -4.87 9.23 0.77
C ILE A 67 -3.38 9.11 0.44
N ALA A 68 -2.70 10.15 -0.08
CA ALA A 68 -1.25 10.14 -0.29
C ALA A 68 -0.47 9.79 0.99
N GLU A 69 -0.87 10.33 2.16
CA GLU A 69 -0.28 9.93 3.45
C GLU A 69 -0.52 8.45 3.78
N SER A 70 -1.64 7.88 3.33
CA SER A 70 -1.93 6.45 3.49
C SER A 70 -1.05 5.61 2.58
N GLU A 71 -0.92 6.00 1.30
CA GLU A 71 -0.06 5.31 0.33
C GLU A 71 1.42 5.39 0.72
N GLN A 72 1.85 6.48 1.37
CA GLN A 72 3.20 6.52 1.95
C GLN A 72 3.42 5.40 2.98
N ARG A 73 2.41 5.11 3.81
CA ARG A 73 2.50 4.00 4.78
C ARG A 73 2.48 2.63 4.11
N HIS A 74 1.69 2.47 3.02
CA HIS A 74 1.66 1.25 2.21
C HIS A 74 3.02 1.00 1.57
N THR A 75 3.55 1.99 0.88
CA THR A 75 4.86 1.91 0.22
C THR A 75 5.99 1.63 1.22
N ASP A 76 5.93 2.21 2.45
CA ASP A 76 6.90 1.94 3.52
C ASP A 76 6.77 0.50 4.07
N ALA A 77 5.54 -0.04 4.14
CA ALA A 77 5.32 -1.42 4.58
C ALA A 77 5.90 -2.43 3.58
N VAL A 78 5.70 -2.23 2.28
CA VAL A 78 6.30 -3.08 1.24
C VAL A 78 7.83 -2.93 1.22
N LYS A 79 8.35 -1.70 1.39
CA LYS A 79 9.79 -1.47 1.53
C LYS A 79 10.38 -2.27 2.69
N GLY A 80 9.68 -2.30 3.85
CA GLY A 80 10.12 -3.10 5.00
C GLY A 80 10.27 -4.59 4.66
N LEU A 81 9.36 -5.15 3.86
CA LEU A 81 9.48 -6.53 3.37
C LEU A 81 10.67 -6.71 2.43
N LEU A 82 10.90 -5.78 1.49
CA LEU A 82 12.08 -5.85 0.60
C LEU A 82 13.38 -5.86 1.42
N GLU A 83 13.48 -5.01 2.46
CA GLU A 83 14.62 -4.97 3.37
C GLU A 83 14.78 -6.28 4.16
N GLU A 84 13.69 -6.84 4.69
CA GLU A 84 13.68 -8.08 5.45
C GLU A 84 14.16 -9.29 4.63
N TYR A 85 13.71 -9.36 3.37
CA TYR A 85 14.10 -10.44 2.45
C TYR A 85 15.37 -10.14 1.65
N GLY A 86 16.02 -9.00 1.85
CA GLY A 86 17.26 -8.62 1.18
C GLY A 86 17.10 -8.42 -0.33
N ILE A 87 15.92 -7.98 -0.77
CA ILE A 87 15.58 -7.69 -2.16
C ILE A 87 15.86 -6.20 -2.44
N ALA A 88 16.42 -5.91 -3.61
CA ALA A 88 16.66 -4.54 -4.02
C ALA A 88 15.33 -3.75 -4.14
N ASP A 89 15.28 -2.55 -3.54
CA ASP A 89 14.13 -1.64 -3.66
C ASP A 89 14.21 -0.90 -5.00
N PRO A 90 13.29 -1.13 -5.96
CA PRO A 90 13.29 -0.44 -7.26
C PRO A 90 13.03 1.05 -7.13
N ALA A 91 12.35 1.48 -6.07
CA ALA A 91 12.05 2.89 -5.82
C ALA A 91 13.15 3.64 -5.06
N ALA A 92 14.28 2.98 -4.72
CA ALA A 92 15.32 3.59 -3.88
C ALA A 92 16.03 4.80 -4.51
N ALA A 93 16.11 4.86 -5.85
CA ALA A 93 16.84 5.89 -6.59
C ALA A 93 15.95 6.70 -7.53
N THR A 94 14.65 6.41 -7.63
CA THR A 94 13.71 7.10 -8.50
C THR A 94 13.14 8.36 -7.82
N ALA A 95 12.95 9.42 -8.60
CA ALA A 95 12.25 10.61 -8.13
C ALA A 95 10.73 10.42 -8.12
N ALA A 96 9.99 11.41 -7.62
CA ALA A 96 8.53 11.40 -7.71
C ALA A 96 8.09 11.36 -9.18
N GLY A 97 7.20 10.44 -9.53
CA GLY A 97 6.72 10.20 -10.89
C GLY A 97 7.68 9.43 -11.80
N GLU A 98 8.77 8.88 -11.27
CA GLU A 98 9.72 8.05 -12.01
C GLU A 98 9.68 6.60 -11.49
N PHE A 99 9.65 5.62 -12.40
CA PHE A 99 9.53 4.20 -12.09
C PHE A 99 10.54 3.39 -12.90
N GLU A 100 11.11 2.33 -12.30
CA GLU A 100 11.94 1.37 -13.03
C GLU A 100 11.08 0.46 -13.91
N ASN A 101 9.85 0.17 -13.49
CA ASN A 101 8.88 -0.60 -14.27
C ASN A 101 8.27 0.30 -15.36
N GLY A 102 8.54 -0.04 -16.63
CA GLY A 102 8.08 0.75 -17.79
C GLY A 102 6.56 0.79 -17.94
N ASP A 103 5.84 -0.29 -17.57
CA ASP A 103 4.38 -0.34 -17.63
C ASP A 103 3.75 0.57 -16.57
N LEU A 104 4.37 0.67 -15.39
CA LEU A 104 3.94 1.61 -14.34
C LEU A 104 4.29 3.06 -14.71
N GLN A 105 5.41 3.31 -15.41
CA GLN A 105 5.73 4.64 -15.94
C GLN A 105 4.67 5.09 -16.95
N ASP A 106 4.34 4.25 -17.93
CA ASP A 106 3.32 4.54 -18.95
C ASP A 106 1.93 4.75 -18.31
N LEU A 107 1.60 3.97 -17.29
CA LEU A 107 0.38 4.12 -16.51
C LEU A 107 0.35 5.46 -15.78
N TYR A 108 1.41 5.82 -15.05
CA TYR A 108 1.53 7.10 -14.36
C TYR A 108 1.32 8.28 -15.32
N ASP A 109 2.02 8.30 -16.44
CA ASP A 109 1.92 9.36 -17.43
C ASP A 109 0.50 9.50 -17.98
N THR A 110 -0.16 8.36 -18.23
CA THR A 110 -1.56 8.33 -18.69
C THR A 110 -2.52 8.86 -17.63
N LEU A 111 -2.39 8.42 -16.37
CA LEU A 111 -3.26 8.83 -15.27
C LEU A 111 -3.11 10.32 -14.96
N VAL A 112 -1.88 10.83 -14.96
CA VAL A 112 -1.60 12.26 -14.78
C VAL A 112 -2.20 13.08 -15.92
N ALA A 113 -2.05 12.65 -17.17
CA ALA A 113 -2.64 13.34 -18.32
C ALA A 113 -4.17 13.44 -18.20
N VAL A 114 -4.85 12.37 -17.75
CA VAL A 114 -6.30 12.36 -17.52
C VAL A 114 -6.68 13.28 -16.34
N GLY A 115 -6.02 13.10 -15.21
CA GLY A 115 -6.40 13.81 -13.98
C GLY A 115 -6.10 15.32 -14.01
N THR A 116 -5.18 15.77 -14.87
CA THR A 116 -4.89 17.21 -15.06
C THR A 116 -5.97 17.96 -15.84
N ALA A 117 -6.92 17.24 -16.46
CA ALA A 117 -8.03 17.87 -17.19
C ALA A 117 -9.06 18.53 -16.25
N GLY A 118 -9.20 18.08 -14.99
CA GLY A 118 -10.10 18.66 -14.01
C GLY A 118 -10.17 17.87 -12.71
N PHE A 119 -10.75 18.51 -11.68
CA PHE A 119 -10.86 17.88 -10.35
C PHE A 119 -11.72 16.59 -10.37
N THR A 120 -12.80 16.55 -11.16
CA THR A 120 -13.64 15.36 -11.31
C THR A 120 -12.90 14.23 -12.00
N GLU A 121 -12.13 14.57 -13.03
CA GLU A 121 -11.26 13.61 -13.74
C GLU A 121 -10.19 13.06 -12.80
N ALA A 122 -9.58 13.89 -11.96
CA ALA A 122 -8.62 13.45 -10.95
C ALA A 122 -9.25 12.49 -9.92
N LEU A 123 -10.48 12.74 -9.47
CA LEU A 123 -11.22 11.80 -8.62
C LEU A 123 -11.48 10.47 -9.34
N GLY A 124 -11.82 10.53 -10.64
CA GLY A 124 -11.98 9.34 -11.49
C GLY A 124 -10.69 8.53 -11.61
N VAL A 125 -9.54 9.23 -11.74
CA VAL A 125 -8.22 8.59 -11.69
C VAL A 125 -8.01 7.87 -10.36
N GLY A 126 -8.39 8.48 -9.24
CA GLY A 126 -8.32 7.81 -7.94
C GLY A 126 -9.12 6.50 -7.92
N VAL A 127 -10.34 6.49 -8.47
CA VAL A 127 -11.13 5.24 -8.58
C VAL A 127 -10.41 4.18 -9.43
N ILE A 128 -9.78 4.58 -10.54
CA ILE A 128 -9.06 3.65 -11.43
C ILE A 128 -7.85 3.05 -10.70
N ILE A 129 -7.06 3.87 -10.01
CA ILE A 129 -5.89 3.40 -9.25
C ILE A 129 -6.32 2.38 -8.21
N GLU A 130 -7.27 2.72 -7.34
CA GLU A 130 -7.68 1.83 -6.26
C GLU A 130 -8.27 0.50 -6.76
N GLN A 131 -9.03 0.52 -7.85
CA GLN A 131 -9.58 -0.71 -8.45
C GLN A 131 -8.48 -1.62 -9.03
N LYS A 132 -7.46 -1.01 -9.65
CA LYS A 132 -6.31 -1.76 -10.17
C LYS A 132 -5.51 -2.34 -9.01
N ASP A 133 -5.14 -1.52 -8.05
CA ASP A 133 -4.37 -1.89 -6.88
C ASP A 133 -5.02 -3.05 -6.10
N MET A 134 -6.32 -2.96 -5.82
CA MET A 134 -7.06 -4.07 -5.19
C MET A 134 -6.98 -5.37 -5.99
N THR A 135 -6.99 -5.31 -7.31
CA THR A 135 -6.86 -6.49 -8.17
C THR A 135 -5.48 -7.10 -8.06
N ASP A 136 -4.46 -6.28 -8.16
CA ASP A 136 -3.06 -6.72 -8.14
C ASP A 136 -2.64 -7.20 -6.74
N ILE A 137 -3.14 -6.58 -5.66
CA ILE A 137 -2.95 -7.08 -4.29
C ILE A 137 -3.56 -8.48 -4.11
N VAL A 138 -4.76 -8.74 -4.64
CA VAL A 138 -5.37 -10.08 -4.54
C VAL A 138 -4.50 -11.13 -5.24
N GLU A 139 -3.98 -10.83 -6.43
CA GLU A 139 -3.06 -11.70 -7.13
C GLU A 139 -1.73 -11.87 -6.37
N ALA A 140 -1.20 -10.78 -5.79
CA ALA A 140 0.00 -10.79 -4.97
C ALA A 140 -0.15 -11.66 -3.70
N ILE A 141 -1.32 -11.66 -3.07
CA ILE A 141 -1.64 -12.55 -1.94
C ILE A 141 -1.60 -14.02 -2.37
N GLU A 142 -2.16 -14.36 -3.53
CA GLU A 142 -2.15 -15.73 -4.05
C GLU A 142 -0.72 -16.21 -4.33
N VAL A 143 0.10 -15.38 -5.00
CA VAL A 143 1.51 -15.65 -5.28
C VAL A 143 2.32 -15.83 -3.99
N SER A 144 2.00 -15.05 -2.97
CA SER A 144 2.72 -15.01 -1.70
C SER A 144 2.13 -15.92 -0.61
N ALA A 145 1.21 -16.82 -0.93
CA ALA A 145 0.44 -17.60 0.07
C ALA A 145 1.30 -18.42 1.06
N ALA A 146 2.54 -18.74 0.70
CA ALA A 146 3.48 -19.45 1.58
C ALA A 146 4.16 -18.52 2.63
N TYR A 147 4.04 -17.20 2.50
CA TYR A 147 4.75 -16.19 3.29
C TYR A 147 3.75 -15.37 4.10
N ALA A 148 3.50 -15.79 5.34
CA ALA A 148 2.43 -15.24 6.17
C ALA A 148 2.59 -13.75 6.50
N ASP A 149 3.81 -13.25 6.62
CA ASP A 149 4.16 -11.85 6.85
C ASP A 149 3.82 -10.99 5.63
N ILE A 150 4.15 -11.45 4.42
CA ILE A 150 3.80 -10.78 3.16
C ILE A 150 2.28 -10.74 3.00
N VAL A 151 1.60 -11.89 3.18
CA VAL A 151 0.14 -11.97 3.10
C VAL A 151 -0.53 -11.03 4.10
N GLN A 152 0.03 -10.88 5.30
CA GLN A 152 -0.51 -9.95 6.30
C GLN A 152 -0.36 -8.49 5.84
N VAL A 153 0.79 -8.10 5.29
CA VAL A 153 0.99 -6.75 4.76
C VAL A 153 0.01 -6.49 3.62
N TYR A 154 -0.04 -7.35 2.62
CA TYR A 154 -0.96 -7.20 1.48
C TYR A 154 -2.44 -7.16 1.89
N SER A 155 -2.85 -7.94 2.88
CA SER A 155 -4.22 -7.89 3.41
C SER A 155 -4.54 -6.54 4.06
N ASN A 156 -3.55 -5.91 4.69
CA ASN A 156 -3.71 -4.57 5.26
C ASN A 156 -3.78 -3.50 4.16
N LEU A 157 -2.94 -3.62 3.11
CA LEU A 157 -3.00 -2.75 1.93
C LEU A 157 -4.38 -2.83 1.28
N LEU A 158 -4.86 -4.04 0.97
CA LEU A 158 -6.18 -4.28 0.37
C LEU A 158 -7.31 -3.57 1.15
N THR A 159 -7.29 -3.69 2.47
CA THR A 159 -8.27 -3.00 3.34
C THR A 159 -8.15 -1.47 3.23
N GLY A 160 -6.93 -0.94 3.10
CA GLY A 160 -6.66 0.48 2.88
C GLY A 160 -7.27 0.96 1.55
N SER A 161 -6.97 0.26 0.45
CA SER A 161 -7.44 0.58 -0.90
C SER A 161 -8.96 0.49 -1.03
N GLU A 162 -9.62 -0.48 -0.34
CA GLU A 162 -11.09 -0.52 -0.23
C GLU A 162 -11.66 0.76 0.41
N HIS A 163 -11.01 1.26 1.46
CA HIS A 163 -11.41 2.51 2.11
C HIS A 163 -11.15 3.73 1.23
N HIS A 164 -10.03 3.77 0.51
CA HIS A 164 -9.70 4.85 -0.43
C HIS A 164 -10.69 4.90 -1.58
N LEU A 165 -11.00 3.75 -2.21
CA LEU A 165 -12.02 3.64 -3.26
C LEU A 165 -13.37 4.19 -2.79
N SER A 166 -13.82 3.76 -1.60
CA SER A 166 -15.06 4.25 -1.01
C SER A 166 -15.05 5.77 -0.79
N ALA A 167 -13.90 6.33 -0.39
CA ALA A 167 -13.74 7.77 -0.19
C ALA A 167 -13.83 8.54 -1.52
N PHE A 168 -13.15 8.08 -2.59
CA PHE A 168 -13.24 8.70 -3.91
C PHE A 168 -14.65 8.67 -4.48
N LEU A 169 -15.32 7.51 -4.45
CA LEU A 169 -16.70 7.37 -4.91
C LEU A 169 -17.66 8.32 -4.16
N LYS A 170 -17.51 8.44 -2.85
CA LYS A 170 -18.33 9.35 -2.05
C LYS A 170 -18.16 10.82 -2.43
N VAL A 171 -16.94 11.25 -2.77
CA VAL A 171 -16.68 12.63 -3.20
C VAL A 171 -17.22 12.86 -4.61
N LEU A 172 -17.10 11.88 -5.52
CA LEU A 172 -17.67 11.92 -6.86
C LEU A 172 -19.18 12.06 -6.81
N ASP A 173 -19.87 11.22 -6.05
CA ASP A 173 -21.34 11.29 -5.88
C ASP A 173 -21.81 12.65 -5.35
N ALA A 174 -21.06 13.24 -4.42
CA ALA A 174 -21.35 14.56 -3.87
C ALA A 174 -21.06 15.71 -4.87
N SER A 175 -20.31 15.43 -5.94
CA SER A 175 -19.95 16.41 -6.98
C SER A 175 -20.97 16.45 -8.13
N GLU A 176 -21.82 15.43 -8.28
CA GLU A 176 -22.88 15.39 -9.29
C GLU A 176 -24.01 16.36 -8.96
N PRO A 177 -24.43 17.22 -9.90
CA PRO A 177 -25.40 18.31 -9.64
C PRO A 177 -26.85 17.87 -9.34
N GLY A 178 -27.11 16.58 -9.15
CA GLY A 178 -28.48 16.02 -8.98
C GLY A 178 -28.85 15.53 -7.58
N THR A 179 -27.92 15.33 -6.66
CA THR A 179 -28.19 14.61 -5.39
C THR A 179 -28.58 15.54 -4.21
N ALA A 180 -28.40 16.86 -4.35
CA ALA A 180 -28.75 17.82 -3.29
C ALA A 180 -30.25 18.07 -3.14
N SER A 181 -31.09 17.72 -4.14
CA SER A 181 -32.53 18.06 -4.16
C SER A 181 -33.44 17.04 -3.46
N ALA A 182 -32.97 15.85 -3.14
CA ALA A 182 -33.81 14.79 -2.59
C ALA A 182 -33.93 14.79 -1.05
N ARG A 183 -33.08 15.54 -0.33
CA ARG A 183 -33.06 15.57 1.15
C ARG A 183 -33.87 16.68 1.80
N SER A 184 -34.47 17.62 1.02
CA SER A 184 -35.19 18.79 1.57
C SER A 184 -36.72 18.73 1.45
N LYS A 185 -37.33 17.56 1.19
CA LYS A 185 -38.81 17.44 1.20
C LYS A 185 -39.21 16.22 2.04
N GLY A 186 -39.18 16.40 3.33
CA GLY A 186 -39.69 15.45 4.32
C GLY A 186 -39.82 16.11 5.68
N ASP A 187 -40.66 17.12 5.76
CA ASP A 187 -41.35 17.62 6.98
C ASP A 187 -42.84 17.65 6.72
#